data_c7a52468468873becdac8b55fba124f3
#
_entry.id   c7a52468468873becdac8b55fba124f3
#
_cell.length_a   1.000
_cell.length_b   1.000
_cell.length_c   1.000
_cell.angle_alpha   90.00
_cell.angle_beta   90.00
_cell.angle_gamma   90.00
#
_symmetry.space_group_name_H-M   'P 1'
#
loop_
_entity.id
_entity.type
_entity.pdbx_description
1 polymer ?
#
loop_
_entity_poly.entity_id
_entity_poly.type
_entity_poly.pdbx_seq_one_letter_code
_entity_poly.pdbx_strand_id
1 'polypeptide(L)'
;ARGGGVVVSQAREGAEVGVAVLEAGGNAADAAVATAFALATVEPWNSGIGGIGFGVVHRSGESRSETLDFGPIAPAGLRPDIFTLTGRMKQDLFSWPEVEGDRNIHGPLSFVIPSSVAGYAALHAKHGRMPLKELIAPAVALAKRGLAQDWFTTLKIANSVQVLKLYAESARIYLPGGMPPVPPYQGNPGFLK
;
A
#
# COMPACT_ATOMS: atom_id res chain seq x y z
N ALA A 1 28.82 -14.85 5.60
CA ALA A 1 27.94 -13.73 5.24
C ALA A 1 28.85 -12.55 4.88
N ARG A 2 28.95 -12.21 3.63
CA ARG A 2 29.48 -10.91 3.20
C ARG A 2 28.48 -9.88 3.70
N GLY A 3 28.92 -8.83 4.38
CA GLY A 3 28.12 -7.83 5.06
C GLY A 3 26.99 -7.24 4.20
N GLY A 4 25.97 -8.01 3.97
CA GLY A 4 24.80 -7.67 3.18
C GLY A 4 23.64 -7.34 4.11
N GLY A 5 22.83 -6.39 3.71
CA GLY A 5 21.56 -6.11 4.37
C GLY A 5 20.55 -7.25 4.13
N VAL A 6 19.47 -7.20 4.90
CA VAL A 6 18.31 -8.09 4.73
C VAL A 6 17.09 -7.23 4.43
N VAL A 7 16.29 -7.65 3.46
CA VAL A 7 14.99 -7.05 3.17
C VAL A 7 13.92 -8.11 3.39
N VAL A 8 12.93 -7.79 4.20
CA VAL A 8 11.79 -8.66 4.45
C VAL A 8 10.52 -7.90 4.06
N SER A 9 9.72 -8.49 3.20
CA SER A 9 8.41 -7.96 2.85
C SER A 9 7.43 -9.09 2.56
N GLN A 10 6.16 -8.77 2.56
CA GLN A 10 5.10 -9.74 2.31
C GLN A 10 5.08 -10.20 0.85
N ALA A 11 5.33 -9.28 -0.10
CA ALA A 11 5.44 -9.62 -1.52
C ALA A 11 6.90 -9.79 -1.93
N ARG A 12 7.15 -10.85 -2.71
CA ARG A 12 8.47 -11.19 -3.23
C ARG A 12 9.08 -10.04 -4.04
N GLU A 13 8.32 -9.43 -4.93
CA GLU A 13 8.81 -8.33 -5.76
C GLU A 13 9.25 -7.12 -4.92
N GLY A 14 8.55 -6.83 -3.82
CA GLY A 14 8.97 -5.79 -2.88
C GLY A 14 10.32 -6.09 -2.25
N ALA A 15 10.55 -7.34 -1.80
CA ALA A 15 11.83 -7.77 -1.24
C ALA A 15 12.95 -7.72 -2.29
N GLU A 16 12.70 -8.20 -3.50
CA GLU A 16 13.67 -8.19 -4.61
C GLU A 16 14.10 -6.76 -4.98
N VAL A 17 13.16 -5.82 -5.03
CA VAL A 17 13.46 -4.39 -5.27
C VAL A 17 14.36 -3.84 -4.16
N GLY A 18 14.04 -4.10 -2.89
CA GLY A 18 14.86 -3.64 -1.77
C GLY A 18 16.25 -4.24 -1.76
N VAL A 19 16.40 -5.53 -2.09
CA VAL A 19 17.71 -6.21 -2.21
C VAL A 19 18.53 -5.60 -3.34
N ALA A 20 17.93 -5.37 -4.51
CA ALA A 20 18.61 -4.73 -5.64
C ALA A 20 19.13 -3.33 -5.30
N VAL A 21 18.39 -2.55 -4.51
CA VAL A 21 18.84 -1.25 -4.00
C VAL A 21 20.04 -1.38 -3.09
N LEU A 22 20.06 -2.37 -2.18
CA LEU A 22 21.23 -2.63 -1.32
C LEU A 22 22.46 -3.07 -2.12
N GLU A 23 22.27 -3.93 -3.12
CA GLU A 23 23.34 -4.38 -4.03
C GLU A 23 23.91 -3.24 -4.88
N ALA A 24 23.08 -2.27 -5.24
CA ALA A 24 23.49 -1.04 -5.96
C ALA A 24 24.21 -0.01 -5.06
N GLY A 25 24.38 -0.32 -3.77
CA GLY A 25 25.10 0.54 -2.82
C GLY A 25 24.20 1.50 -2.02
N GLY A 26 22.88 1.36 -2.15
CA GLY A 26 21.90 2.02 -1.28
C GLY A 26 21.99 1.54 0.16
N ASN A 27 21.42 2.31 1.05
CA ASN A 27 21.33 1.93 2.47
C ASN A 27 19.93 1.37 2.82
N ALA A 28 19.71 1.04 4.09
CA ALA A 28 18.45 0.48 4.57
C ALA A 28 17.25 1.43 4.35
N ALA A 29 17.45 2.75 4.44
CA ALA A 29 16.39 3.73 4.18
C ALA A 29 16.02 3.77 2.69
N ASP A 30 17.02 3.72 1.80
CA ASP A 30 16.80 3.64 0.36
C ASP A 30 16.03 2.35 0.00
N ALA A 31 16.48 1.21 0.54
CA ALA A 31 15.82 -0.08 0.32
C ALA A 31 14.37 -0.07 0.85
N ALA A 32 14.13 0.50 2.04
CA ALA A 32 12.78 0.60 2.61
C ALA A 32 11.85 1.45 1.74
N VAL A 33 12.33 2.60 1.25
CA VAL A 33 11.55 3.49 0.38
C VAL A 33 11.22 2.81 -0.95
N ALA A 34 12.20 2.19 -1.60
CA ALA A 34 11.98 1.49 -2.86
C ALA A 34 11.02 0.29 -2.70
N THR A 35 11.19 -0.49 -1.62
CA THR A 35 10.28 -1.59 -1.27
C THR A 35 8.86 -1.09 -1.04
N ALA A 36 8.69 0.02 -0.30
CA ALA A 36 7.37 0.59 -0.02
C ALA A 36 6.63 1.03 -1.30
N PHE A 37 7.32 1.69 -2.23
CA PHE A 37 6.75 2.03 -3.53
C PHE A 37 6.44 0.80 -4.37
N ALA A 38 7.29 -0.24 -4.34
CA ALA A 38 7.02 -1.49 -5.04
C ALA A 38 5.77 -2.19 -4.48
N LEU A 39 5.64 -2.28 -3.15
CA LEU A 39 4.46 -2.87 -2.49
C LEU A 39 3.17 -2.13 -2.85
N ALA A 40 3.21 -0.80 -2.99
CA ALA A 40 2.05 -0.03 -3.41
C ALA A 40 1.51 -0.43 -4.79
N THR A 41 2.32 -1.09 -5.62
CA THR A 41 1.91 -1.58 -6.95
C THR A 41 1.53 -3.05 -6.97
N VAL A 42 2.13 -3.88 -6.13
CA VAL A 42 1.92 -5.33 -6.13
C VAL A 42 0.99 -5.83 -5.04
N GLU A 43 0.68 -4.98 -4.06
CA GLU A 43 -0.26 -5.28 -2.97
C GLU A 43 -1.25 -4.11 -2.73
N PRO A 44 -2.03 -3.68 -3.72
CA PRO A 44 -2.87 -2.48 -3.60
C PRO A 44 -3.96 -2.58 -2.52
N TRP A 45 -4.23 -3.78 -2.00
CA TRP A 45 -5.16 -4.03 -0.89
C TRP A 45 -4.56 -3.78 0.50
N ASN A 46 -3.23 -3.77 0.64
CA ASN A 46 -2.53 -3.55 1.91
C ASN A 46 -1.67 -2.29 1.89
N SER A 47 -1.17 -1.90 0.73
CA SER A 47 -0.23 -0.80 0.56
C SER A 47 -0.68 0.13 -0.56
N GLY A 48 -0.34 1.39 -0.47
CA GLY A 48 -0.70 2.34 -1.52
C GLY A 48 -0.11 3.72 -1.28
N ILE A 49 0.03 4.49 -2.35
CA ILE A 49 0.48 5.88 -2.27
C ILE A 49 -0.54 6.79 -1.59
N GLY A 50 -1.80 6.39 -1.53
CA GLY A 50 -2.88 7.06 -0.82
C GLY A 50 -3.02 6.63 0.65
N GLY A 51 -2.08 5.83 1.16
CA GLY A 51 -2.11 5.28 2.51
C GLY A 51 -1.42 6.14 3.56
N ILE A 52 -1.15 5.50 4.66
CA ILE A 52 -0.50 6.01 5.87
C ILE A 52 0.55 5.01 6.31
N GLY A 53 1.33 5.34 7.32
CA GLY A 53 2.24 4.37 7.93
C GLY A 53 3.03 4.91 9.12
N PHE A 54 3.87 4.03 9.62
CA PHE A 54 4.79 4.31 10.70
C PHE A 54 6.12 3.65 10.38
N GLY A 55 7.21 4.24 10.85
CA GLY A 55 8.54 3.70 10.68
C GLY A 55 9.36 3.81 11.97
N VAL A 56 10.29 2.88 12.14
CA VAL A 56 11.33 2.97 13.17
C VAL A 56 12.67 2.84 12.47
N VAL A 57 13.55 3.80 12.72
CA VAL A 57 14.91 3.83 12.19
C VAL A 57 15.88 3.71 13.35
N HIS A 58 16.74 2.70 13.28
CA HIS A 58 17.86 2.55 14.20
C HIS A 58 19.16 2.60 13.41
N ARG A 59 20.09 3.47 13.84
CA ARG A 59 21.41 3.60 13.23
C ARG A 59 22.43 2.89 14.09
N SER A 60 23.28 2.08 13.46
CA SER A 60 24.37 1.43 14.15
C SER A 60 25.24 2.43 14.89
N GLY A 61 25.53 2.15 16.16
CA GLY A 61 26.31 3.04 17.03
C GLY A 61 25.51 4.14 17.75
N GLU A 62 24.24 4.29 17.48
CA GLU A 62 23.35 5.19 18.21
C GLU A 62 22.61 4.46 19.33
N SER A 63 22.42 5.11 20.47
CA SER A 63 21.71 4.54 21.62
C SER A 63 20.18 4.67 21.52
N ARG A 64 19.69 5.45 20.57
CA ARG A 64 18.25 5.73 20.40
C ARG A 64 17.82 5.40 19.00
N SER A 65 16.57 4.91 18.88
CA SER A 65 15.87 4.80 17.61
C SER A 65 15.03 6.04 17.36
N GLU A 66 14.84 6.39 16.09
CA GLU A 66 13.92 7.43 15.67
C GLU A 66 12.61 6.78 15.23
N THR A 67 11.50 7.43 15.52
CA THR A 67 10.19 7.08 14.98
C THR A 67 9.79 8.06 13.89
N LEU A 68 9.23 7.55 12.82
CA LEU A 68 8.61 8.31 11.75
C LEU A 68 7.11 8.02 11.81
N ASP A 69 6.34 9.04 12.17
CA ASP A 69 4.90 8.97 12.21
C ASP A 69 4.33 9.74 11.00
N PHE A 70 3.73 9.01 10.07
CA PHE A 70 2.93 9.53 8.99
C PHE A 70 1.56 8.83 8.99
N GLY A 71 1.00 8.70 10.19
CA GLY A 71 -0.31 8.16 10.47
C GLY A 71 -1.45 9.00 9.88
N PRO A 72 -2.70 8.60 10.11
CA PRO A 72 -3.85 9.24 9.52
C PRO A 72 -4.10 10.63 10.12
N ILE A 73 -4.36 11.60 9.26
CA ILE A 73 -4.80 12.94 9.65
C ILE A 73 -6.17 13.17 9.04
N ALA A 74 -7.13 13.58 9.88
CA ALA A 74 -8.45 13.94 9.39
C ALA A 74 -8.39 15.21 8.54
N PRO A 75 -9.17 15.32 7.45
CA PRO A 75 -9.34 16.58 6.73
C PRO A 75 -9.82 17.71 7.66
N ALA A 76 -9.30 18.93 7.47
CA ALA A 76 -9.60 20.07 8.34
C ALA A 76 -11.09 20.40 8.47
N GLY A 77 -11.89 20.08 7.45
CA GLY A 77 -13.33 20.27 7.46
C GLY A 77 -14.13 19.13 8.08
N LEU A 78 -13.48 18.05 8.53
CA LEU A 78 -14.18 16.92 9.14
C LEU A 78 -14.65 17.29 10.55
N ARG A 79 -15.93 17.06 10.81
CA ARG A 79 -16.55 17.31 12.11
C ARG A 79 -17.17 16.02 12.64
N PRO A 80 -17.21 15.80 13.96
CA PRO A 80 -17.77 14.57 14.55
C PRO A 80 -19.24 14.33 14.18
N ASP A 81 -19.99 15.38 13.93
CA ASP A 81 -21.44 15.36 13.64
C ASP A 81 -21.75 15.18 12.13
N ILE A 82 -20.75 15.03 11.29
CA ILE A 82 -20.95 14.87 9.82
C ILE A 82 -21.52 13.49 9.45
N PHE A 83 -21.40 12.52 10.35
CA PHE A 83 -21.87 11.16 10.16
C PHE A 83 -23.13 10.88 10.99
N THR A 84 -24.28 10.80 10.33
CA THR A 84 -25.54 10.39 10.98
C THR A 84 -25.48 8.91 11.29
N LEU A 85 -25.72 8.54 12.55
CA LEU A 85 -25.77 7.16 12.98
C LEU A 85 -27.19 6.61 12.77
N THR A 86 -27.29 5.34 12.31
CA THR A 86 -28.58 4.65 12.13
C THR A 86 -29.16 4.11 13.44
N GLY A 87 -28.39 4.14 14.52
CA GLY A 87 -28.73 3.47 15.78
C GLY A 87 -28.45 1.96 15.81
N ARG A 88 -27.94 1.40 14.71
CA ARG A 88 -27.55 -0.01 14.62
C ARG A 88 -26.03 -0.16 14.72
N MET A 89 -25.59 -1.40 15.02
CA MET A 89 -24.18 -1.79 14.98
C MET A 89 -23.94 -2.63 13.72
N LYS A 90 -22.81 -2.43 13.08
CA LYS A 90 -22.36 -3.29 11.98
C LYS A 90 -22.04 -4.69 12.51
N GLN A 91 -22.38 -5.69 11.70
CA GLN A 91 -22.05 -7.09 11.96
C GLN A 91 -20.69 -7.44 11.33
N ASP A 92 -19.68 -6.67 11.70
CA ASP A 92 -18.29 -6.86 11.27
C ASP A 92 -17.41 -7.25 12.45
N LEU A 93 -16.11 -7.40 12.21
CA LEU A 93 -15.12 -7.83 13.22
C LEU A 93 -15.11 -6.95 14.48
N PHE A 94 -15.40 -5.65 14.34
CA PHE A 94 -15.28 -4.67 15.42
C PHE A 94 -16.62 -4.13 15.91
N SER A 95 -17.72 -4.51 15.29
CA SER A 95 -19.08 -4.05 15.63
C SER A 95 -19.17 -2.52 15.78
N TRP A 96 -18.70 -1.78 14.80
CA TRP A 96 -18.76 -0.32 14.78
C TRP A 96 -20.22 0.20 14.64
N PRO A 97 -20.56 1.38 15.20
CA PRO A 97 -21.81 2.06 14.91
C PRO A 97 -22.01 2.23 13.40
N GLU A 98 -23.20 1.87 12.92
CA GLU A 98 -23.51 2.00 11.51
C GLU A 98 -23.82 3.46 11.16
N VAL A 99 -23.21 3.94 10.08
CA VAL A 99 -23.42 5.28 9.53
C VAL A 99 -24.38 5.20 8.34
N GLU A 100 -25.31 6.16 8.25
CA GLU A 100 -26.27 6.26 7.16
C GLU A 100 -25.55 6.32 5.81
N GLY A 101 -25.96 5.42 4.89
CA GLY A 101 -25.39 5.32 3.54
C GLY A 101 -23.92 4.94 3.48
N ASP A 102 -23.36 4.40 4.57
CA ASP A 102 -21.93 4.01 4.65
C ASP A 102 -20.94 5.12 4.25
N ARG A 103 -21.30 6.38 4.49
CA ARG A 103 -20.53 7.56 4.08
C ARG A 103 -19.14 7.65 4.73
N ASN A 104 -18.93 6.95 5.83
CA ASN A 104 -17.62 6.78 6.49
C ASN A 104 -16.75 5.69 5.84
N ILE A 105 -17.31 4.89 4.94
CA ILE A 105 -16.61 3.79 4.25
C ILE A 105 -16.45 4.10 2.76
N HIS A 106 -17.45 4.77 2.17
CA HIS A 106 -17.52 5.04 0.75
C HIS A 106 -17.66 6.54 0.43
N GLY A 107 -17.02 6.97 -0.64
CA GLY A 107 -17.14 8.32 -1.17
C GLY A 107 -16.21 9.35 -0.49
N PRO A 108 -16.47 10.65 -0.69
CA PRO A 108 -15.50 11.71 -0.37
C PRO A 108 -15.30 11.97 1.12
N LEU A 109 -16.11 11.39 2.00
CA LEU A 109 -15.95 11.51 3.45
C LEU A 109 -15.23 10.33 4.09
N SER A 110 -14.87 9.31 3.29
CA SER A 110 -14.30 8.06 3.81
C SER A 110 -12.77 8.03 3.83
N PHE A 111 -12.09 9.09 3.40
CA PHE A 111 -10.64 9.10 3.34
C PHE A 111 -10.02 10.06 4.36
N VAL A 112 -8.81 9.73 4.75
CA VAL A 112 -7.91 10.59 5.52
C VAL A 112 -6.93 11.29 4.58
N ILE A 113 -6.21 12.31 5.07
CA ILE A 113 -5.13 12.92 4.28
C ILE A 113 -4.06 11.87 4.05
N PRO A 114 -3.75 11.52 2.80
CA PRO A 114 -2.76 10.50 2.48
C PRO A 114 -1.35 11.02 2.75
N SER A 115 -0.62 10.31 3.60
CA SER A 115 0.70 10.74 4.07
C SER A 115 1.84 9.81 3.69
N SER A 116 1.57 8.66 3.05
CA SER A 116 2.60 7.68 2.68
C SER A 116 3.75 8.29 1.89
N VAL A 117 3.46 9.02 0.82
CA VAL A 117 4.48 9.62 -0.04
C VAL A 117 5.31 10.66 0.72
N ALA A 118 4.66 11.48 1.57
CA ALA A 118 5.35 12.45 2.42
C ALA A 118 6.25 11.74 3.45
N GLY A 119 5.77 10.64 4.05
CA GLY A 119 6.56 9.82 4.97
C GLY A 119 7.78 9.20 4.30
N TYR A 120 7.61 8.60 3.11
CA TYR A 120 8.73 8.04 2.35
C TYR A 120 9.74 9.12 1.93
N ALA A 121 9.27 10.29 1.51
CA ALA A 121 10.13 11.42 1.18
C ALA A 121 10.89 11.94 2.41
N ALA A 122 10.26 12.02 3.58
CA ALA A 122 10.90 12.42 4.82
C ALA A 122 11.98 11.41 5.26
N LEU A 123 11.68 10.10 5.19
CA LEU A 123 12.64 9.04 5.46
C LEU A 123 13.85 9.15 4.54
N HIS A 124 13.60 9.31 3.23
CA HIS A 124 14.65 9.44 2.24
C HIS A 124 15.48 10.72 2.44
N ALA A 125 14.84 11.87 2.63
CA ALA A 125 15.53 13.13 2.81
C ALA A 125 16.50 13.13 4.03
N LYS A 126 16.12 12.42 5.10
CA LYS A 126 16.93 12.35 6.32
C LYS A 126 18.00 11.28 6.28
N HIS A 127 17.74 10.13 5.67
CA HIS A 127 18.57 8.94 5.80
C HIS A 127 18.99 8.33 4.46
N GLY A 128 18.36 8.69 3.35
CA GLY A 128 18.66 8.15 2.01
C GLY A 128 19.98 8.64 1.46
N ARG A 129 20.50 7.92 0.47
CA ARG A 129 21.75 8.22 -0.24
C ARG A 129 21.57 8.21 -1.75
N MET A 130 20.69 7.35 -2.26
CA MET A 130 20.43 7.22 -3.69
C MET A 130 19.42 8.28 -4.15
N PRO A 131 19.43 8.70 -5.43
CA PRO A 131 18.41 9.59 -5.96
C PRO A 131 17.02 8.97 -5.85
N LEU A 132 16.04 9.71 -5.31
CA LEU A 132 14.66 9.22 -5.13
C LEU A 132 14.04 8.70 -6.44
N LYS A 133 14.36 9.32 -7.56
CA LYS A 133 13.93 8.87 -8.89
C LYS A 133 14.33 7.43 -9.20
N GLU A 134 15.53 7.03 -8.80
CA GLU A 134 16.04 5.68 -9.02
C GLU A 134 15.32 4.68 -8.11
N LEU A 135 14.99 5.07 -6.88
CA LEU A 135 14.24 4.25 -5.91
C LEU A 135 12.79 4.01 -6.35
N ILE A 136 12.18 4.97 -7.05
CA ILE A 136 10.80 4.85 -7.54
C ILE A 136 10.74 4.09 -8.87
N ALA A 137 11.79 4.10 -9.67
CA ALA A 137 11.79 3.52 -11.02
C ALA A 137 11.34 2.04 -11.07
N PRO A 138 11.74 1.14 -10.15
CA PRO A 138 11.25 -0.23 -10.11
C PRO A 138 9.73 -0.32 -9.92
N ALA A 139 9.16 0.49 -9.04
CA ALA A 139 7.71 0.54 -8.81
C ALA A 139 6.95 0.98 -10.08
N VAL A 140 7.48 1.97 -10.81
CA VAL A 140 6.93 2.40 -12.09
C VAL A 140 6.96 1.26 -13.12
N ALA A 141 8.04 0.48 -13.16
CA ALA A 141 8.14 -0.69 -14.04
C ALA A 141 7.11 -1.76 -13.67
N LEU A 142 6.94 -2.04 -12.37
CA LEU A 142 5.92 -2.97 -11.86
C LEU A 142 4.50 -2.49 -12.22
N ALA A 143 4.21 -1.21 -12.03
CA ALA A 143 2.90 -0.64 -12.39
C ALA A 143 2.61 -0.75 -13.89
N LYS A 144 3.60 -0.52 -14.75
CA LYS A 144 3.48 -0.69 -16.20
C LYS A 144 3.28 -2.16 -16.61
N ARG A 145 3.91 -3.09 -15.90
CA ARG A 145 3.70 -4.52 -16.09
C ARG A 145 2.26 -4.93 -15.78
N GLY A 146 1.69 -4.34 -14.73
CA GLY A 146 0.39 -4.67 -14.17
C GLY A 146 0.48 -5.58 -12.94
N LEU A 147 -0.66 -5.76 -12.28
CA LEU A 147 -0.81 -6.60 -11.09
C LEU A 147 -0.88 -8.08 -11.50
N ALA A 148 0.01 -8.91 -10.96
CA ALA A 148 0.02 -10.34 -11.24
C ALA A 148 -1.26 -11.02 -10.73
N GLN A 149 -1.84 -11.87 -11.57
CA GLN A 149 -3.03 -12.67 -11.28
C GLN A 149 -2.62 -14.01 -10.67
N ASP A 150 -2.27 -14.01 -9.40
CA ASP A 150 -2.09 -15.25 -8.64
C ASP A 150 -3.36 -15.59 -7.83
N TRP A 151 -3.32 -16.73 -7.13
CA TRP A 151 -4.44 -17.18 -6.31
C TRP A 151 -4.77 -16.20 -5.18
N PHE A 152 -3.76 -15.54 -4.61
CA PHE A 152 -3.95 -14.62 -3.49
C PHE A 152 -4.57 -13.30 -3.96
N THR A 153 -4.09 -12.76 -5.07
CA THR A 153 -4.69 -11.59 -5.75
C THR A 153 -6.15 -11.88 -6.10
N THR A 154 -6.43 -13.05 -6.68
CA THR A 154 -7.81 -13.45 -6.99
C THR A 154 -8.68 -13.52 -5.74
N LEU A 155 -8.18 -14.10 -4.64
CA LEU A 155 -8.90 -14.16 -3.37
C LEU A 155 -9.20 -12.75 -2.82
N LYS A 156 -8.23 -11.85 -2.84
CA LYS A 156 -8.41 -10.46 -2.40
C LYS A 156 -9.46 -9.72 -3.24
N ILE A 157 -9.42 -9.90 -4.55
CA ILE A 157 -10.42 -9.32 -5.46
C ILE A 157 -11.80 -9.93 -5.21
N ALA A 158 -11.89 -11.26 -5.07
CA ALA A 158 -13.15 -11.95 -4.82
C ALA A 158 -13.84 -11.47 -3.53
N ASN A 159 -13.09 -11.28 -2.46
CA ASN A 159 -13.60 -10.75 -1.20
C ASN A 159 -14.05 -9.28 -1.29
N SER A 160 -13.60 -8.55 -2.32
CA SER A 160 -13.88 -7.12 -2.50
C SER A 160 -14.83 -6.81 -3.66
N VAL A 161 -15.41 -7.83 -4.31
CA VAL A 161 -16.25 -7.68 -5.53
C VAL A 161 -17.34 -6.64 -5.36
N GLN A 162 -18.07 -6.68 -4.24
CA GLN A 162 -19.19 -5.76 -4.01
C GLN A 162 -18.74 -4.30 -3.97
N VAL A 163 -17.60 -4.04 -3.32
CA VAL A 163 -17.02 -2.71 -3.21
C VAL A 163 -16.43 -2.26 -4.56
N LEU A 164 -15.69 -3.15 -5.23
CA LEU A 164 -15.07 -2.83 -6.52
C LEU A 164 -16.11 -2.47 -7.59
N LYS A 165 -17.30 -3.09 -7.56
CA LYS A 165 -18.41 -2.79 -8.47
C LYS A 165 -19.03 -1.40 -8.27
N LEU A 166 -18.84 -0.77 -7.12
CA LEU A 166 -19.33 0.60 -6.87
C LEU A 166 -18.58 1.66 -7.67
N TYR A 167 -17.37 1.34 -8.14
CA TYR A 167 -16.47 2.28 -8.80
C TYR A 167 -16.10 1.77 -10.18
N ALA A 168 -16.52 2.46 -11.22
CA ALA A 168 -16.37 2.02 -12.61
C ALA A 168 -14.92 1.67 -12.99
N GLU A 169 -13.95 2.52 -12.62
CA GLU A 169 -12.54 2.27 -12.90
C GLU A 169 -11.98 1.08 -12.12
N SER A 170 -12.38 0.91 -10.87
CA SER A 170 -11.99 -0.26 -10.09
C SER A 170 -12.56 -1.55 -10.70
N ALA A 171 -13.83 -1.52 -11.10
CA ALA A 171 -14.46 -2.65 -11.77
C ALA A 171 -13.77 -2.96 -13.11
N ARG A 172 -13.46 -1.95 -13.90
CA ARG A 172 -12.76 -2.11 -15.20
C ARG A 172 -11.42 -2.82 -15.05
N ILE A 173 -10.63 -2.45 -14.03
CA ILE A 173 -9.29 -2.99 -13.82
C ILE A 173 -9.33 -4.36 -13.13
N TYR A 174 -10.08 -4.47 -12.03
CA TYR A 174 -10.01 -5.65 -11.16
C TYR A 174 -11.05 -6.71 -11.42
N LEU A 175 -12.10 -6.40 -12.21
CA LEU A 175 -13.18 -7.31 -12.54
C LEU A 175 -13.36 -7.43 -14.06
N PRO A 176 -12.35 -7.92 -14.81
CA PRO A 176 -12.48 -8.10 -16.24
C PRO A 176 -13.65 -9.04 -16.55
N GLY A 177 -14.57 -8.56 -17.40
CA GLY A 177 -15.83 -9.29 -17.67
C GLY A 177 -16.81 -9.32 -16.48
N GLY A 178 -16.64 -8.44 -15.48
CA GLY A 178 -17.54 -8.31 -14.32
C GLY A 178 -17.29 -9.31 -13.19
N MET A 179 -16.26 -10.15 -13.30
CA MET A 179 -15.92 -11.22 -12.35
C MET A 179 -14.45 -11.13 -11.91
N PRO A 180 -14.11 -11.66 -10.71
CA PRO A 180 -12.72 -11.84 -10.32
C PRO A 180 -11.94 -12.64 -11.37
N PRO A 181 -10.70 -12.25 -11.70
CA PRO A 181 -9.90 -12.99 -12.66
C PRO A 181 -9.57 -14.38 -12.10
N VAL A 182 -9.55 -15.38 -12.97
CA VAL A 182 -9.09 -16.72 -12.62
C VAL A 182 -7.59 -16.78 -12.89
N PRO A 183 -6.76 -17.23 -11.93
CA PRO A 183 -5.33 -17.40 -12.17
C PRO A 183 -5.11 -18.36 -13.34
N PRO A 184 -4.17 -18.07 -14.25
CA PRO A 184 -3.84 -19.00 -15.31
C PRO A 184 -3.33 -20.32 -14.74
N TYR A 185 -3.86 -21.44 -15.23
CA TYR A 185 -3.61 -22.77 -14.65
C TYR A 185 -2.18 -23.28 -14.81
N GLN A 186 -1.33 -22.66 -15.58
CA GLN A 186 0.07 -23.05 -15.79
C GLN A 186 1.00 -21.83 -15.93
N GLY A 187 1.78 -21.62 -14.90
CA GLY A 187 3.17 -21.11 -14.97
C GLY A 187 3.40 -19.65 -15.36
N ASN A 188 2.50 -18.97 -16.01
CA ASN A 188 2.68 -17.57 -16.35
C ASN A 188 1.48 -16.73 -15.86
N PRO A 189 1.65 -15.92 -14.84
CA PRO A 189 0.54 -15.11 -14.34
C PRO A 189 0.09 -14.12 -15.42
N GLY A 190 -1.22 -14.04 -15.69
CA GLY A 190 -1.80 -12.91 -16.38
C GLY A 190 -1.57 -11.63 -15.54
N PHE A 191 -1.76 -10.48 -16.18
CA PHE A 191 -1.62 -9.19 -15.49
C PHE A 191 -2.86 -8.33 -15.70
N LEU A 192 -3.37 -7.77 -14.60
CA LEU A 192 -4.41 -6.75 -14.60
C LEU A 192 -3.79 -5.38 -14.89
N LYS A 193 -4.40 -4.61 -15.82
CA LYS A 193 -3.94 -3.30 -16.26
C LYS A 193 -5.07 -2.28 -16.26
#